data_f37f83ea2a779645069cd4f91b6ab4fa
#
_entry.id   f37f83ea2a779645069cd4f91b6ab4fa
#
_cell.length_a   1.000
_cell.length_b   1.000
_cell.length_c   1.000
_cell.angle_alpha   90.00
_cell.angle_beta   90.00
_cell.angle_gamma   90.00
#
_symmetry.space_group_name_H-M   'P 1'
#
loop_
_entity.id
_entity.type
_entity.pdbx_description
1 polymer ?
#
loop_
_entity_poly.entity_id
_entity_poly.type
_entity_poly.pdbx_seq_one_letter_code
_entity_poly.pdbx_strand_id
1 'polypeptide(L)'
;MSDAPLDLTALEVPTEPVAASRTVAGAPRDGATELTIFEGCEIGVWEMTPGTATDVEVDEVFVVLAGAATITFDDGTVVELKPGSFCRLHTGQRTRWDVTATLRKMYVVAAEGAS
;
A
#
# COMPACT_ATOMS: atom_id res chain seq x y z
N MET A 1 -20.78 5.00 -22.67
CA MET A 1 -21.07 4.70 -21.25
C MET A 1 -19.89 5.14 -20.39
N SER A 2 -20.16 5.77 -19.29
CA SER A 2 -19.10 6.16 -18.37
C SER A 2 -19.31 5.51 -17.01
N ASP A 3 -18.22 5.21 -16.34
CA ASP A 3 -18.27 4.66 -15.00
C ASP A 3 -18.59 5.78 -13.99
N ALA A 4 -19.37 5.43 -12.97
CA ALA A 4 -19.63 6.36 -11.89
C ALA A 4 -18.34 6.54 -11.07
N PRO A 5 -18.07 7.78 -10.60
CA PRO A 5 -16.91 7.99 -9.75
C PRO A 5 -17.06 7.25 -8.42
N LEU A 6 -15.92 6.83 -7.87
CA LEU A 6 -15.85 6.13 -6.59
C LEU A 6 -15.25 7.06 -5.53
N ASP A 7 -15.77 6.97 -4.32
CA ASP A 7 -15.14 7.63 -3.17
C ASP A 7 -14.17 6.62 -2.54
N LEU A 8 -12.89 6.79 -2.81
CA LEU A 8 -11.86 5.84 -2.36
C LEU A 8 -11.66 5.89 -0.84
N THR A 9 -12.10 6.96 -0.19
CA THR A 9 -12.01 7.03 1.28
C THR A 9 -13.10 6.21 1.96
N ALA A 10 -14.19 5.93 1.25
CA ALA A 10 -15.31 5.15 1.76
C ALA A 10 -15.37 3.72 1.20
N LEU A 11 -14.49 3.40 0.26
CA LEU A 11 -14.46 2.07 -0.37
C LEU A 11 -14.18 1.00 0.67
N GLU A 12 -14.93 -0.11 0.61
CA GLU A 12 -14.66 -1.25 1.47
C GLU A 12 -13.45 -2.02 0.94
N VAL A 13 -12.48 -2.24 1.82
CA VAL A 13 -11.28 -3.03 1.51
C VAL A 13 -11.18 -4.16 2.53
N PRO A 14 -11.57 -5.38 2.14
CA PRO A 14 -11.42 -6.54 3.01
C PRO A 14 -9.96 -6.79 3.36
N THR A 15 -9.70 -7.10 4.63
CA THR A 15 -8.36 -7.37 5.11
C THR A 15 -8.26 -8.74 5.74
N GLU A 16 -7.05 -9.29 5.73
CA GLU A 16 -6.67 -10.54 6.38
C GLU A 16 -5.43 -10.31 7.23
N PRO A 17 -5.16 -11.15 8.25
CA PRO A 17 -3.92 -11.03 9.00
C PRO A 17 -2.71 -11.06 8.07
N VAL A 18 -1.78 -10.14 8.29
CA VAL A 18 -0.49 -10.17 7.59
C VAL A 18 0.23 -11.47 7.97
N ALA A 19 0.87 -12.11 7.01
CA ALA A 19 1.57 -13.37 7.25
C ALA A 19 2.54 -13.25 8.43
N ALA A 20 2.60 -14.29 9.26
CA ALA A 20 3.46 -14.30 10.44
C ALA A 20 4.94 -14.06 10.07
N SER A 21 5.37 -14.55 8.92
CA SER A 21 6.74 -14.37 8.44
C SER A 21 7.09 -12.92 8.12
N ARG A 22 6.09 -12.07 7.91
CA ARG A 22 6.28 -10.64 7.62
C ARG A 22 5.95 -9.75 8.81
N THR A 23 5.25 -10.26 9.81
CA THR A 23 4.83 -9.47 10.97
C THR A 23 5.99 -9.31 11.94
N VAL A 24 6.32 -8.07 12.28
CA VAL A 24 7.37 -7.74 13.25
C VAL A 24 6.77 -7.44 14.61
N ALA A 25 5.67 -6.70 14.65
CA ALA A 25 5.04 -6.30 15.91
C ALA A 25 3.54 -6.08 15.70
N GLY A 26 2.78 -6.30 16.76
CA GLY A 26 1.33 -6.14 16.72
C GLY A 26 0.66 -7.28 15.99
N ALA A 27 -0.57 -7.04 15.57
CA ALA A 27 -1.37 -7.98 14.79
C ALA A 27 -1.96 -7.26 13.57
N PRO A 28 -1.11 -6.75 12.65
CA PRO A 28 -1.62 -5.99 11.51
C PRO A 28 -2.40 -6.87 10.56
N ARG A 29 -3.36 -6.25 9.89
CA ARG A 29 -4.15 -6.85 8.83
C ARG A 29 -3.98 -5.99 7.59
N ASP A 30 -3.93 -6.59 6.42
CA ASP A 30 -3.90 -5.82 5.18
C ASP A 30 -4.75 -6.48 4.10
N GLY A 31 -4.99 -5.74 3.03
CA GLY A 31 -5.71 -6.22 1.88
C GLY A 31 -5.81 -5.14 0.82
N ALA A 32 -6.27 -5.53 -0.35
CA ALA A 32 -6.41 -4.61 -1.47
C ALA A 32 -7.69 -4.91 -2.25
N THR A 33 -8.27 -3.87 -2.82
CA THR A 33 -9.36 -3.97 -3.78
C THR A 33 -8.88 -3.39 -5.10
N GLU A 34 -8.85 -4.22 -6.14
CA GLU A 34 -8.52 -3.75 -7.47
C GLU A 34 -9.68 -2.94 -8.03
N LEU A 35 -9.38 -1.78 -8.60
CA LEU A 35 -10.39 -0.91 -9.21
C LEU A 35 -10.46 -1.13 -10.71
N THR A 36 -9.32 -1.18 -11.39
CA THR A 36 -9.25 -1.31 -12.84
C THR A 36 -7.83 -1.65 -13.29
N ILE A 37 -7.71 -2.08 -14.52
CA ILE A 37 -6.43 -2.16 -15.22
C ILE A 37 -6.43 -1.03 -16.26
N PHE A 38 -5.39 -0.23 -16.25
CA PHE A 38 -5.25 0.90 -17.17
C PHE A 38 -3.82 0.94 -17.71
N GLU A 39 -3.70 0.88 -19.03
CA GLU A 39 -2.41 0.90 -19.73
C GLU A 39 -1.43 -0.13 -19.16
N GLY A 40 -1.93 -1.34 -18.90
CA GLY A 40 -1.12 -2.43 -18.35
C GLY A 40 -0.80 -2.31 -16.87
N CYS A 41 -1.35 -1.33 -16.17
CA CYS A 41 -1.13 -1.15 -14.76
C CYS A 41 -2.37 -1.52 -13.95
N GLU A 42 -2.18 -2.19 -12.83
CA GLU A 42 -3.26 -2.41 -11.87
C GLU A 42 -3.40 -1.18 -10.99
N ILE A 43 -4.61 -0.66 -10.87
CA ILE A 43 -4.93 0.47 -10.00
C ILE A 43 -5.93 -0.02 -8.95
N GLY A 44 -5.63 0.24 -7.69
CA GLY A 44 -6.48 -0.20 -6.60
C GLY A 44 -6.28 0.59 -5.32
N VAL A 45 -6.92 0.11 -4.27
CA VAL A 45 -6.80 0.67 -2.92
C VAL A 45 -6.33 -0.42 -1.99
N TRP A 46 -5.30 -0.12 -1.21
CA TRP A 46 -4.73 -1.02 -0.21
C TRP A 46 -4.89 -0.40 1.17
N GLU A 47 -5.11 -1.25 2.16
CA GLU A 47 -5.28 -0.82 3.54
C GLU A 47 -4.48 -1.72 4.47
N MET A 48 -3.89 -1.12 5.52
CA MET A 48 -3.21 -1.86 6.58
C MET A 48 -3.57 -1.27 7.94
N THR A 49 -3.98 -2.14 8.85
CA THR A 49 -4.27 -1.75 10.23
C THR A 49 -2.99 -1.59 11.04
N PRO A 50 -3.04 -0.95 12.23
CA PRO A 50 -1.82 -0.69 13.02
C PRO A 50 -1.01 -1.94 13.32
N GLY A 51 0.30 -1.78 13.25
CA GLY A 51 1.28 -2.83 13.47
C GLY A 51 2.50 -2.60 12.60
N THR A 52 3.44 -3.53 12.69
CA THR A 52 4.69 -3.45 11.93
C THR A 52 4.87 -4.71 11.09
N ALA A 53 5.14 -4.51 9.81
CA ALA A 53 5.37 -5.61 8.87
C ALA A 53 6.47 -5.24 7.88
N THR A 54 7.13 -6.28 7.34
CA THR A 54 8.15 -6.12 6.31
C THR A 54 7.58 -6.50 4.95
N ASP A 55 8.23 -6.01 3.89
CA ASP A 55 7.87 -6.36 2.53
C ASP A 55 9.09 -6.30 1.61
N VAL A 56 8.96 -6.96 0.47
CA VAL A 56 9.86 -6.80 -0.67
C VAL A 56 9.01 -6.18 -1.78
N GLU A 57 9.38 -5.00 -2.21
CA GLU A 57 8.52 -4.20 -3.07
C GLU A 57 8.58 -4.59 -4.54
N VAL A 58 7.55 -4.18 -5.27
CA VAL A 58 7.49 -4.20 -6.73
C VAL A 58 7.45 -2.75 -7.22
N ASP A 59 7.54 -2.54 -8.53
CA ASP A 59 7.42 -1.21 -9.10
C ASP A 59 6.01 -0.67 -8.89
N GLU A 60 5.93 0.39 -8.10
CA GLU A 60 4.66 0.95 -7.67
C GLU A 60 4.79 2.44 -7.42
N VAL A 61 3.71 3.18 -7.67
CA VAL A 61 3.52 4.52 -7.11
C VAL A 61 2.23 4.52 -6.33
N PHE A 62 2.16 5.32 -5.26
CA PHE A 62 0.93 5.43 -4.49
C PHE A 62 0.77 6.81 -3.88
N VAL A 63 -0.48 7.14 -3.55
CA VAL A 63 -0.83 8.31 -2.76
C VAL A 63 -1.61 7.85 -1.54
N VAL A 64 -1.27 8.41 -0.38
CA VAL A 64 -1.94 8.09 0.88
C VAL A 64 -3.27 8.84 0.95
N LEU A 65 -4.34 8.11 1.27
CA LEU A 65 -5.69 8.64 1.40
C LEU A 65 -6.06 8.89 2.86
N ALA A 66 -5.56 8.06 3.78
CA ALA A 66 -5.90 8.13 5.20
C ALA A 66 -4.82 7.45 6.03
N GLY A 67 -4.73 7.83 7.30
CA GLY A 67 -3.85 7.16 8.25
C GLY A 67 -2.48 7.78 8.39
N ALA A 68 -1.60 7.05 9.10
CA ALA A 68 -0.24 7.47 9.35
C ALA A 68 0.68 6.26 9.47
N ALA A 69 1.85 6.36 8.89
CA ALA A 69 2.84 5.29 8.92
C ALA A 69 4.24 5.82 8.65
N THR A 70 5.23 4.99 8.95
CA THR A 70 6.62 5.25 8.61
C THR A 70 7.13 4.06 7.80
N ILE A 71 7.81 4.32 6.68
CA ILE A 71 8.50 3.28 5.94
C ILE A 71 9.99 3.45 6.19
N THR A 72 10.65 2.37 6.60
CA THR A 72 12.10 2.30 6.71
C THR A 72 12.62 1.37 5.62
N PHE A 73 13.51 1.87 4.79
CA PHE A 73 14.15 1.10 3.73
C PHE A 73 15.44 0.48 4.26
N ASP A 74 15.89 -0.61 3.63
CA ASP A 74 17.11 -1.29 4.08
C ASP A 74 18.39 -0.48 3.87
N ASP A 75 18.35 0.58 3.04
CA ASP A 75 19.46 1.52 2.90
C ASP A 75 19.49 2.58 4.02
N GLY A 76 18.54 2.50 4.96
CA GLY A 76 18.44 3.43 6.09
C GLY A 76 17.54 4.64 5.84
N THR A 77 17.02 4.82 4.64
CA THR A 77 16.08 5.90 4.35
C THR A 77 14.79 5.70 5.11
N VAL A 78 14.28 6.76 5.73
CA VAL A 78 13.02 6.75 6.49
C VAL A 78 12.08 7.77 5.89
N VAL A 79 10.84 7.35 5.60
CA VAL A 79 9.81 8.22 5.01
C VAL A 79 8.58 8.18 5.90
N GLU A 80 8.05 9.36 6.22
CA GLU A 80 6.79 9.45 6.95
C GLU A 80 5.64 9.63 5.96
N LEU A 81 4.56 8.90 6.19
CA LEU A 81 3.36 8.92 5.34
C LEU A 81 2.20 9.55 6.09
N LYS A 82 1.51 10.45 5.42
CA LYS A 82 0.28 11.09 5.88
C LYS A 82 -0.65 11.29 4.68
N PRO A 83 -1.94 11.62 4.88
CA PRO A 83 -2.83 11.86 3.75
C PRO A 83 -2.25 12.87 2.79
N GLY A 84 -2.23 12.53 1.50
CA GLY A 84 -1.64 13.34 0.45
C GLY A 84 -0.18 13.00 0.12
N SER A 85 0.50 12.18 0.91
CA SER A 85 1.87 11.75 0.59
C SER A 85 1.88 10.93 -0.69
N PHE A 86 2.81 11.23 -1.58
CA PHE A 86 3.08 10.45 -2.79
C PHE A 86 4.41 9.73 -2.64
N CYS A 87 4.45 8.47 -3.03
CA CYS A 87 5.67 7.66 -2.89
C CYS A 87 5.89 6.78 -4.10
N ARG A 88 7.15 6.57 -4.47
CA ARG A 88 7.58 5.65 -5.52
C ARG A 88 8.36 4.50 -4.87
N LEU A 89 7.91 3.26 -5.10
CA LEU A 89 8.63 2.06 -4.68
C LEU A 89 9.22 1.38 -5.90
N HIS A 90 10.39 0.77 -5.73
CA HIS A 90 11.10 0.06 -6.80
C HIS A 90 11.20 -1.43 -6.49
N THR A 91 11.09 -2.24 -7.53
CA THR A 91 11.23 -3.69 -7.40
C THR A 91 12.49 -4.07 -6.64
N GLY A 92 12.34 -4.94 -5.66
CA GLY A 92 13.44 -5.48 -4.86
C GLY A 92 13.80 -4.67 -3.63
N GLN A 93 13.25 -3.47 -3.46
CA GLN A 93 13.47 -2.73 -2.22
C GLN A 93 12.90 -3.50 -1.05
N ARG A 94 13.65 -3.58 0.04
CA ARG A 94 13.18 -4.19 1.29
C ARG A 94 12.74 -3.08 2.21
N THR A 95 11.54 -3.22 2.76
CA THR A 95 10.90 -2.18 3.55
C THR A 95 10.35 -2.73 4.85
N ARG A 96 10.25 -1.82 5.82
CA ARG A 96 9.54 -2.06 7.07
C ARG A 96 8.48 -0.97 7.20
N TRP A 97 7.24 -1.39 7.38
CA TRP A 97 6.10 -0.48 7.50
C TRP A 97 5.64 -0.47 8.95
N ASP A 98 5.75 0.68 9.60
CA ASP A 98 5.25 0.90 10.96
C ASP A 98 3.98 1.74 10.84
N VAL A 99 2.83 1.09 10.93
CA VAL A 99 1.52 1.74 10.80
C VAL A 99 1.01 2.10 12.18
N THR A 100 0.74 3.38 12.42
CA THR A 100 0.24 3.88 13.71
C THR A 100 -1.24 4.20 13.68
N ALA A 101 -1.78 4.58 12.53
CA ALA A 101 -3.21 4.75 12.29
C ALA A 101 -3.53 4.07 10.97
N THR A 102 -4.62 3.31 10.91
CA THR A 102 -4.97 2.51 9.73
C THR A 102 -4.67 3.28 8.45
N LEU A 103 -3.74 2.72 7.68
CA LEU A 103 -3.22 3.36 6.47
C LEU A 103 -4.03 2.90 5.26
N ARG A 104 -4.45 3.85 4.45
CA ARG A 104 -5.11 3.56 3.18
C ARG A 104 -4.40 4.31 2.08
N LYS A 105 -4.09 3.63 0.98
CA LYS A 105 -3.43 4.25 -0.17
C LYS A 105 -4.10 3.81 -1.47
N MET A 106 -4.11 4.70 -2.46
CA MET A 106 -4.42 4.33 -3.84
C MET A 106 -3.08 4.03 -4.52
N TYR A 107 -2.97 2.86 -5.12
CA TYR A 107 -1.73 2.42 -5.75
C TYR A 107 -1.88 2.20 -7.24
N VAL A 108 -0.77 2.34 -7.94
CA VAL A 108 -0.62 1.96 -9.34
C VAL A 108 0.60 1.06 -9.42
N VAL A 109 0.38 -0.20 -9.81
CA VAL A 109 1.42 -1.22 -9.89
C VAL A 109 1.55 -1.67 -11.33
N ALA A 110 2.78 -1.77 -11.82
CA ALA A 110 3.02 -2.33 -13.14
C ALA A 110 2.52 -3.78 -13.14
N ALA A 111 1.66 -4.11 -14.09
CA ALA A 111 1.12 -5.46 -14.18
C ALA A 111 2.28 -6.44 -14.45
N GLU A 112 2.16 -7.64 -13.88
CA GLU A 112 3.14 -8.69 -14.10
C GLU A 112 3.29 -8.96 -15.60
N GLY A 113 4.52 -8.98 -16.06
CA GLY A 113 4.79 -9.17 -17.47
C GLY A 113 4.72 -7.90 -18.29
N ALA A 114 4.47 -6.73 -17.69
CA ALA A 114 4.41 -5.44 -18.37
C ALA A 114 5.79 -4.85 -18.65
N SER A 115 6.82 -5.51 -18.24
CA SER A 115 8.20 -5.05 -18.43
C SER A 115 8.63 -5.12 -19.90
#